data_d7cbe4d4272635a176c9dd8a22b61d5e
#
_entry.id   d7cbe4d4272635a176c9dd8a22b61d5e
#
_cell.length_a   1.000
_cell.length_b   1.000
_cell.length_c   1.000
_cell.angle_alpha   90.00
_cell.angle_beta   90.00
_cell.angle_gamma   90.00
#
_symmetry.space_group_name_H-M   'P 1'
#
loop_
_entity.id
_entity.type
_entity.pdbx_description
1 polymer ?
#
loop_
_entity_poly.entity_id
_entity_poly.type
_entity_poly.pdbx_seq_one_letter_code
_entity_poly.pdbx_strand_id
1 'polypeptide(L)'
;MSERDRILAMSDEELSALCKIEFFKATGNGGQKRNKTSSAVRVKLEEYGLSAEDCTERSQHRNRSIALAKLRMRLAYSVREEYVPFDRPVCALDHADYPLFVAKLLDLLTETALDYRSAAERCGVSSSSLLKTISRDKELFTYYNNMRRSSGLPAVHP
;
A
#
# COMPACT_ATOMS: atom_id res chain seq x y z
N MET A 1 6.18 17.64 4.12
CA MET A 1 5.53 16.41 3.61
C MET A 1 6.10 16.13 2.23
N SER A 2 6.58 14.92 2.02
CA SER A 2 7.13 14.52 0.74
C SER A 2 6.05 14.40 -0.34
N GLU A 3 6.46 14.34 -1.61
CA GLU A 3 5.53 14.16 -2.72
C GLU A 3 4.78 12.81 -2.60
N ARG A 4 5.51 11.73 -2.26
CA ARG A 4 4.90 10.43 -1.99
C ARG A 4 3.83 10.51 -0.90
N ASP A 5 4.15 11.11 0.23
CA ASP A 5 3.24 11.22 1.37
C ASP A 5 2.02 12.08 1.03
N ARG A 6 2.23 13.15 0.26
CA ARG A 6 1.15 13.99 -0.24
C ARG A 6 0.18 13.19 -1.12
N ILE A 7 0.70 12.39 -2.03
CA ILE A 7 -0.12 11.54 -2.90
C ILE A 7 -0.88 10.50 -2.08
N LEU A 8 -0.24 9.87 -1.10
CA LEU A 8 -0.89 8.88 -0.23
C LEU A 8 -2.02 9.47 0.63
N ALA A 9 -1.97 10.76 0.92
CA ALA A 9 -2.97 11.47 1.71
C ALA A 9 -4.12 12.07 0.86
N MET A 10 -4.04 12.02 -0.47
CA MET A 10 -5.06 12.57 -1.37
C MET A 10 -6.38 11.81 -1.28
N SER A 11 -7.48 12.51 -1.55
CA SER A 11 -8.78 11.88 -1.81
C SER A 11 -8.74 11.07 -3.13
N ASP A 12 -9.74 10.23 -3.35
CA ASP A 12 -9.86 9.48 -4.61
C ASP A 12 -9.97 10.42 -5.82
N GLU A 13 -10.69 11.53 -5.67
CA GLU A 13 -10.84 12.53 -6.73
C GLU A 13 -9.52 13.20 -7.08
N GLU A 14 -8.76 13.62 -6.07
CA GLU A 14 -7.46 14.25 -6.26
C GLU A 14 -6.45 13.28 -6.89
N LEU A 15 -6.39 12.05 -6.39
CA LEU A 15 -5.50 11.03 -6.95
C LEU A 15 -5.91 10.65 -8.38
N SER A 16 -7.20 10.52 -8.66
CA SER A 16 -7.71 10.28 -10.02
C SER A 16 -7.26 11.36 -11.00
N ALA A 17 -7.21 12.61 -10.56
CA ALA A 17 -6.78 13.73 -11.41
C ALA A 17 -5.28 13.65 -11.78
N LEU A 18 -4.46 13.01 -10.94
CA LEU A 18 -3.04 12.77 -11.22
C LEU A 18 -2.80 11.53 -12.09
N CYS A 19 -3.77 10.61 -12.13
CA CYS A 19 -3.62 9.34 -12.80
C CYS A 19 -4.15 9.38 -14.23
N LYS A 20 -3.57 8.57 -15.09
CA LYS A 20 -4.20 8.17 -16.34
C LYS A 20 -5.14 7.01 -16.06
N ILE A 21 -6.40 7.16 -16.44
CA ILE A 21 -7.43 6.16 -16.19
C ILE A 21 -7.86 5.54 -17.51
N GLU A 22 -7.84 4.21 -17.57
CA GLU A 22 -8.27 3.43 -18.72
C GLU A 22 -9.40 2.50 -18.31
N PHE A 23 -10.45 2.46 -19.12
CA PHE A 23 -11.55 1.52 -18.99
C PHE A 23 -11.39 0.43 -20.05
N PHE A 24 -11.57 -0.81 -19.67
CA PHE A 24 -11.38 -1.93 -20.59
C PHE A 24 -12.30 -3.09 -20.23
N LYS A 25 -12.40 -4.07 -21.13
CA LYS A 25 -13.09 -5.33 -20.87
C LYS A 25 -12.12 -6.31 -20.25
N ALA A 26 -12.49 -6.85 -19.08
CA ALA A 26 -11.69 -7.90 -18.47
C ALA A 26 -11.69 -9.16 -19.35
N THR A 27 -10.50 -9.74 -19.56
CA THR A 27 -10.34 -11.03 -20.23
C THR A 27 -10.31 -12.14 -19.17
N GLY A 28 -10.90 -13.30 -19.49
CA GLY A 28 -10.89 -14.48 -18.62
C GLY A 28 -12.27 -15.09 -18.42
N ASN A 29 -12.34 -16.13 -17.59
CA ASN A 29 -13.55 -16.88 -17.28
C ASN A 29 -14.55 -16.02 -16.47
N GLY A 30 -15.29 -15.17 -17.16
CA GLY A 30 -16.36 -14.39 -16.58
C GLY A 30 -17.65 -14.60 -17.34
N GLY A 31 -18.80 -14.50 -16.67
CA GLY A 31 -20.09 -14.61 -17.31
C GLY A 31 -20.29 -13.58 -18.43
N GLN A 32 -21.35 -13.76 -19.23
CA GLN A 32 -21.67 -12.91 -20.40
C GLN A 32 -21.62 -11.41 -20.08
N LYS A 33 -21.98 -10.99 -18.87
CA LYS A 33 -21.98 -9.60 -18.47
C LYS A 33 -20.56 -9.02 -18.39
N ARG A 34 -19.59 -9.81 -17.96
CA ARG A 34 -18.18 -9.42 -17.90
C ARG A 34 -17.61 -9.22 -19.30
N ASN A 35 -18.08 -9.98 -20.27
CA ASN A 35 -17.65 -9.90 -21.67
C ASN A 35 -18.31 -8.77 -22.45
N LYS A 36 -19.46 -8.26 -21.97
CA LYS A 36 -20.25 -7.23 -22.67
C LYS A 36 -20.05 -5.80 -22.14
N THR A 37 -19.54 -5.63 -20.91
CA THR A 37 -19.39 -4.31 -20.28
C THR A 37 -17.93 -4.03 -19.96
N SER A 38 -17.46 -2.83 -20.33
CA SER A 38 -16.11 -2.33 -20.00
C SER A 38 -16.10 -1.78 -18.57
N SER A 39 -16.31 -2.66 -17.58
CA SER A 39 -16.31 -2.26 -16.16
C SER A 39 -14.92 -2.27 -15.52
N ALA A 40 -13.95 -2.94 -16.13
CA ALA A 40 -12.59 -2.99 -15.64
C ALA A 40 -11.91 -1.62 -15.77
N VAL A 41 -11.15 -1.26 -14.74
CA VAL A 41 -10.47 0.04 -14.64
C VAL A 41 -9.00 -0.21 -14.34
N ARG A 42 -8.13 0.51 -15.07
CA ARG A 42 -6.71 0.61 -14.79
C ARG A 42 -6.37 2.06 -14.49
N VAL A 43 -5.68 2.27 -13.39
CA VAL A 43 -5.17 3.59 -12.98
C VAL A 43 -3.65 3.57 -13.06
N LYS A 44 -3.05 4.57 -13.68
CA LYS A 44 -1.60 4.67 -13.87
C LYS A 44 -1.10 5.98 -13.25
N LEU A 45 -0.16 5.87 -12.36
CA LEU A 45 0.58 7.00 -11.81
C LEU A 45 1.93 7.05 -12.52
N GLU A 46 1.98 7.76 -13.64
CA GLU A 46 3.11 7.74 -14.58
C GLU A 46 4.40 8.25 -13.95
N GLU A 47 4.31 9.23 -13.07
CA GLU A 47 5.47 9.81 -12.37
C GLU A 47 6.31 8.76 -11.64
N TYR A 48 5.67 7.73 -11.08
CA TYR A 48 6.34 6.64 -10.36
C TYR A 48 6.40 5.34 -11.16
N GLY A 49 5.86 5.33 -12.37
CA GLY A 49 5.80 4.11 -13.18
C GLY A 49 4.92 3.01 -12.57
N LEU A 50 3.95 3.38 -11.75
CA LEU A 50 3.06 2.45 -11.04
C LEU A 50 1.68 2.42 -11.67
N SER A 51 1.06 1.25 -11.66
CA SER A 51 -0.32 1.07 -12.09
C SER A 51 -1.02 0.03 -11.24
N ALA A 52 -2.34 0.09 -11.21
CA ALA A 52 -3.19 -0.92 -10.58
C ALA A 52 -4.49 -1.03 -11.35
N GLU A 53 -5.14 -2.18 -11.25
CA GLU A 53 -6.40 -2.43 -11.93
C GLU A 53 -7.36 -3.24 -11.08
N ASP A 54 -8.65 -3.09 -11.35
CA ASP A 54 -9.69 -3.90 -10.77
C ASP A 54 -10.86 -4.11 -11.73
N CYS A 55 -11.47 -5.28 -11.63
CA CYS A 55 -12.61 -5.66 -12.45
C CYS A 55 -13.64 -6.49 -11.65
N THR A 56 -13.53 -6.48 -10.33
CA THR A 56 -14.33 -7.37 -9.45
C THR A 56 -15.78 -6.95 -9.33
N GLU A 57 -16.06 -5.66 -9.50
CA GLU A 57 -17.39 -5.09 -9.38
C GLU A 57 -18.04 -4.85 -10.74
N ARG A 58 -19.36 -4.68 -10.74
CA ARG A 58 -20.10 -4.31 -11.95
C ARG A 58 -20.02 -2.81 -12.25
N SER A 59 -19.72 -2.00 -11.24
CA SER A 59 -19.61 -0.55 -11.31
C SER A 59 -18.19 -0.14 -11.64
N GLN A 60 -18.02 0.63 -12.72
CA GLN A 60 -16.72 1.25 -13.05
C GLN A 60 -16.25 2.15 -11.91
N HIS A 61 -17.16 2.87 -11.26
CA HIS A 61 -16.82 3.75 -10.14
C HIS A 61 -16.24 2.98 -8.96
N ARG A 62 -16.83 1.83 -8.59
CA ARG A 62 -16.31 0.97 -7.53
C ARG A 62 -14.97 0.35 -7.92
N ASN A 63 -14.84 -0.12 -9.15
CA ASN A 63 -13.57 -0.67 -9.64
C ASN A 63 -12.47 0.39 -9.62
N ARG A 64 -12.78 1.65 -9.95
CA ARG A 64 -11.83 2.76 -9.85
C ARG A 64 -11.39 2.98 -8.40
N SER A 65 -12.30 3.03 -7.45
CA SER A 65 -11.96 3.18 -6.03
C SER A 65 -11.06 2.05 -5.53
N ILE A 66 -11.36 0.80 -5.90
CA ILE A 66 -10.54 -0.37 -5.55
C ILE A 66 -9.17 -0.28 -6.20
N ALA A 67 -9.10 0.09 -7.49
CA ALA A 67 -7.83 0.26 -8.20
C ALA A 67 -6.96 1.37 -7.58
N LEU A 68 -7.56 2.48 -7.17
CA LEU A 68 -6.86 3.56 -6.47
C LEU A 68 -6.32 3.12 -5.11
N ALA A 69 -7.09 2.33 -4.36
CA ALA A 69 -6.64 1.75 -3.09
C ALA A 69 -5.43 0.83 -3.30
N LYS A 70 -5.48 -0.03 -4.32
CA LYS A 70 -4.34 -0.88 -4.70
C LYS A 70 -3.12 -0.06 -5.13
N LEU A 71 -3.34 1.03 -5.87
CA LEU A 71 -2.26 1.92 -6.31
C LEU A 71 -1.56 2.59 -5.13
N ARG A 72 -2.33 3.06 -4.14
CA ARG A 72 -1.76 3.64 -2.90
C ARG A 72 -0.87 2.63 -2.18
N MET A 73 -1.32 1.38 -2.04
CA MET A 73 -0.50 0.34 -1.41
C MET A 73 0.76 0.04 -2.22
N ARG A 74 0.67 -0.02 -3.54
CA ARG A 74 1.86 -0.19 -4.39
C ARG A 74 2.86 0.95 -4.23
N LEU A 75 2.39 2.19 -4.15
CA LEU A 75 3.24 3.35 -3.88
C LEU A 75 3.90 3.25 -2.50
N ALA A 76 3.13 2.87 -1.48
CA ALA A 76 3.62 2.68 -0.12
C ALA A 76 4.71 1.61 -0.04
N TYR A 77 4.58 0.51 -0.78
CA TYR A 77 5.59 -0.54 -0.81
C TYR A 77 6.82 -0.20 -1.66
N SER A 78 6.64 0.53 -2.76
CA SER A 78 7.68 0.69 -3.78
C SER A 78 8.64 1.84 -3.52
N VAL A 79 8.20 2.91 -2.84
CA VAL A 79 8.98 4.13 -2.68
C VAL A 79 9.42 4.30 -1.24
N ARG A 80 10.76 4.27 -1.02
CA ARG A 80 11.35 4.55 0.30
C ARG A 80 11.82 5.98 0.36
N GLU A 81 11.64 6.59 1.52
CA GLU A 81 12.09 7.94 1.83
C GLU A 81 12.74 7.97 3.21
N GLU A 82 13.38 9.08 3.54
CA GLU A 82 13.87 9.32 4.89
C GLU A 82 12.70 9.30 5.88
N TYR A 83 12.86 8.58 6.98
CA TYR A 83 11.80 8.49 7.99
C TYR A 83 11.56 9.83 8.67
N VAL A 84 10.33 10.26 8.63
CA VAL A 84 9.83 11.40 9.39
C VAL A 84 8.79 10.89 10.39
N PRO A 85 8.92 11.19 11.69
CA PRO A 85 7.95 10.76 12.69
C PRO A 85 6.51 11.14 12.30
N PHE A 86 5.58 10.25 12.60
CA PHE A 86 4.17 10.46 12.34
C PHE A 86 3.35 10.20 13.61
N ASP A 87 2.21 10.87 13.73
CA ASP A 87 1.43 10.92 14.96
C ASP A 87 0.74 9.61 15.33
N ARG A 88 0.70 8.64 14.40
CA ARG A 88 0.01 7.37 14.58
C ARG A 88 0.96 6.20 14.42
N PRO A 89 1.59 5.75 15.53
CA PRO A 89 2.47 4.55 15.48
C PRO A 89 1.69 3.25 15.27
N VAL A 90 0.36 3.28 15.40
CA VAL A 90 -0.53 2.15 15.10
C VAL A 90 -1.73 2.68 14.32
N CYS A 91 -2.06 2.04 13.21
CA CYS A 91 -3.16 2.42 12.34
C CYS A 91 -4.02 1.19 11.99
N ALA A 92 -5.33 1.34 12.01
CA ALA A 92 -6.25 0.25 11.64
C ALA A 92 -6.14 -0.04 10.13
N LEU A 93 -6.35 -1.31 9.74
CA LEU A 93 -6.22 -1.75 8.35
C LEU A 93 -7.20 -1.06 7.39
N ASP A 94 -8.37 -0.71 7.88
CA ASP A 94 -9.44 -0.05 7.13
C ASP A 94 -9.40 1.47 7.21
N HIS A 95 -8.41 2.04 7.90
CA HIS A 95 -8.27 3.48 8.01
C HIS A 95 -7.75 4.08 6.71
N ALA A 96 -8.29 5.25 6.32
CA ALA A 96 -7.90 5.95 5.10
C ALA A 96 -6.39 6.23 5.02
N ASP A 97 -5.74 6.49 6.15
CA ASP A 97 -4.30 6.76 6.23
C ASP A 97 -3.43 5.50 6.29
N TYR A 98 -4.01 4.31 6.19
CA TYR A 98 -3.24 3.08 6.30
C TYR A 98 -2.10 2.97 5.27
N PRO A 99 -2.28 3.33 3.99
CA PRO A 99 -1.15 3.32 3.04
C PRO A 99 -0.02 4.27 3.45
N LEU A 100 -0.34 5.45 3.98
CA LEU A 100 0.68 6.38 4.49
C LEU A 100 1.39 5.81 5.71
N PHE A 101 0.65 5.18 6.62
CA PHE A 101 1.21 4.47 7.77
C PHE A 101 2.20 3.38 7.33
N VAL A 102 1.82 2.53 6.36
CA VAL A 102 2.68 1.47 5.84
C VAL A 102 3.96 2.06 5.22
N ALA A 103 3.84 3.11 4.42
CA ALA A 103 4.99 3.78 3.81
C ALA A 103 5.98 4.27 4.87
N LYS A 104 5.50 4.98 5.88
CA LYS A 104 6.34 5.50 6.96
C LYS A 104 6.92 4.40 7.85
N LEU A 105 6.17 3.35 8.11
CA LEU A 105 6.67 2.19 8.85
C LEU A 105 7.80 1.50 8.10
N LEU A 106 7.66 1.32 6.79
CA LEU A 106 8.71 0.71 5.96
C LEU A 106 9.95 1.61 5.86
N ASP A 107 9.79 2.94 5.82
CA ASP A 107 10.92 3.87 5.91
C ASP A 107 11.67 3.68 7.22
N LEU A 108 10.96 3.62 8.35
CA LEU A 108 11.54 3.41 9.66
C LEU A 108 12.25 2.06 9.77
N LEU A 109 11.60 0.99 9.31
CA LEU A 109 12.20 -0.35 9.31
C LEU A 109 13.47 -0.39 8.45
N THR A 110 13.49 0.32 7.32
CA THR A 110 14.67 0.42 6.47
C THR A 110 15.81 1.14 7.19
N GLU A 111 15.55 2.26 7.86
CA GLU A 111 16.54 3.00 8.63
C GLU A 111 17.07 2.25 9.87
N THR A 112 16.27 1.37 10.43
CA THR A 112 16.66 0.54 11.58
C THR A 112 17.19 -0.84 11.18
N ALA A 113 17.70 -0.96 9.96
CA ALA A 113 18.26 -2.20 9.43
C ALA A 113 17.30 -3.40 9.52
N LEU A 114 16.00 -3.14 9.35
CA LEU A 114 14.92 -4.12 9.42
C LEU A 114 14.75 -4.77 10.82
N ASP A 115 15.27 -4.13 11.87
CA ASP A 115 15.06 -4.56 13.24
C ASP A 115 13.81 -3.90 13.83
N TYR A 116 12.74 -4.68 13.99
CA TYR A 116 11.49 -4.17 14.53
C TYR A 116 11.59 -3.70 15.99
N ARG A 117 12.54 -4.20 16.76
CA ARG A 117 12.75 -3.76 18.13
C ARG A 117 13.28 -2.32 18.18
N SER A 118 14.30 -2.03 17.38
CA SER A 118 14.82 -0.67 17.23
C SER A 118 13.77 0.28 16.65
N ALA A 119 12.99 -0.18 15.68
CA ALA A 119 11.89 0.60 15.11
C ALA A 119 10.82 0.94 16.17
N ALA A 120 10.43 -0.05 16.99
CA ALA A 120 9.48 0.15 18.06
C ALA A 120 9.96 1.18 19.09
N GLU A 121 11.21 1.12 19.47
CA GLU A 121 11.83 2.10 20.36
C GLU A 121 11.75 3.52 19.79
N ARG A 122 12.06 3.70 18.53
CA ARG A 122 11.96 5.00 17.84
C ARG A 122 10.53 5.51 17.71
N CYS A 123 9.56 4.62 17.57
CA CYS A 123 8.14 4.97 17.54
C CYS A 123 7.52 5.22 18.92
N GLY A 124 8.20 4.85 20.00
CA GLY A 124 7.64 4.94 21.35
C GLY A 124 6.57 3.88 21.64
N VAL A 125 6.62 2.72 20.99
CA VAL A 125 5.73 1.58 21.27
C VAL A 125 6.54 0.36 21.69
N SER A 126 5.88 -0.64 22.31
CA SER A 126 6.58 -1.88 22.63
C SER A 126 6.89 -2.70 21.37
N SER A 127 7.97 -3.46 21.40
CA SER A 127 8.34 -4.33 20.30
C SER A 127 7.25 -5.36 19.97
N SER A 128 6.59 -5.88 20.98
CA SER A 128 5.45 -6.80 20.82
C SER A 128 4.27 -6.14 20.13
N SER A 129 3.95 -4.89 20.48
CA SER A 129 2.88 -4.12 19.84
C SER A 129 3.19 -3.87 18.37
N LEU A 130 4.42 -3.47 18.03
CA LEU A 130 4.80 -3.22 16.66
C LEU A 130 4.78 -4.51 15.82
N LEU A 131 5.33 -5.61 16.36
CA LEU A 131 5.32 -6.90 15.66
C LEU A 131 3.89 -7.39 15.44
N LYS A 132 3.00 -7.22 16.40
CA LYS A 132 1.58 -7.54 16.26
C LYS A 132 0.92 -6.69 15.17
N THR A 133 1.25 -5.42 15.11
CA THR A 133 0.77 -4.50 14.06
C THR A 133 1.21 -4.96 12.67
N ILE A 134 2.48 -5.33 12.51
CA ILE A 134 3.01 -5.84 11.24
C ILE A 134 2.36 -7.17 10.87
N SER A 135 2.27 -8.11 11.82
CA SER A 135 1.82 -9.47 11.54
C SER A 135 0.33 -9.61 11.27
N ARG A 136 -0.51 -8.69 11.76
CA ARG A 136 -1.95 -8.71 11.48
C ARG A 136 -2.29 -8.44 10.01
N ASP A 137 -1.45 -7.72 9.29
CA ASP A 137 -1.54 -7.55 7.85
C ASP A 137 -0.62 -8.59 7.20
N LYS A 138 -1.23 -9.62 6.64
CA LYS A 138 -0.49 -10.75 6.04
C LYS A 138 0.41 -10.31 4.88
N GLU A 139 -0.02 -9.36 4.09
CA GLU A 139 0.75 -8.82 2.98
C GLU A 139 1.98 -8.05 3.48
N LEU A 140 1.77 -7.15 4.43
CA LEU A 140 2.86 -6.40 5.05
C LEU A 140 3.85 -7.32 5.75
N PHE A 141 3.37 -8.31 6.49
CA PHE A 141 4.22 -9.27 7.19
C PHE A 141 5.07 -10.09 6.22
N THR A 142 4.48 -10.56 5.14
CA THR A 142 5.19 -11.28 4.07
C THR A 142 6.24 -10.38 3.42
N TYR A 143 5.88 -9.15 3.10
CA TYR A 143 6.79 -8.16 2.51
C TYR A 143 7.98 -7.89 3.44
N TYR A 144 7.72 -7.63 4.71
CA TYR A 144 8.77 -7.40 5.72
C TYR A 144 9.73 -8.58 5.84
N ASN A 145 9.20 -9.81 5.94
CA ASN A 145 10.04 -11.00 6.00
C ASN A 145 10.83 -11.25 4.72
N ASN A 146 10.29 -10.92 3.57
CA ASN A 146 11.01 -11.00 2.30
C ASN A 146 12.16 -9.98 2.25
N MET A 147 11.95 -8.76 2.74
CA MET A 147 13.03 -7.76 2.88
C MET A 147 14.16 -8.28 3.79
N ARG A 148 13.80 -8.89 4.92
CA ARG A 148 14.76 -9.46 5.85
C ARG A 148 15.59 -10.56 5.19
N ARG A 149 14.95 -11.52 4.55
CA ARG A 149 15.64 -12.62 3.84
C ARG A 149 16.55 -12.10 2.74
N SER A 150 16.12 -11.13 1.96
CA SER A 150 16.94 -10.50 0.92
C SER A 150 18.17 -9.78 1.48
N SER A 151 18.12 -9.37 2.75
CA SER A 151 19.24 -8.75 3.46
C SER A 151 20.07 -9.74 4.29
N GLY A 152 19.81 -11.04 4.16
CA GLY A 152 20.53 -12.08 4.90
C GLY A 152 20.07 -12.25 6.34
N LEU A 153 18.90 -11.69 6.72
CA LEU A 153 18.36 -11.79 8.06
C LEU A 153 17.33 -12.92 8.14
N PRO A 154 17.20 -13.58 9.32
CA PRO A 154 16.14 -14.58 9.49
C PRO A 154 14.75 -13.95 9.50
N ALA A 155 13.74 -14.70 9.08
CA ALA A 155 12.36 -14.28 9.20
C ALA A 155 11.95 -14.13 10.67
N VAL A 156 11.04 -13.19 10.93
CA VAL A 156 10.44 -12.99 12.25
C VAL A 156 9.14 -13.78 12.35
N HIS A 157 8.86 -14.25 13.57
CA HIS A 157 7.61 -14.93 13.90
C HIS A 157 6.88 -14.13 14.99
N PRO A 158 5.56 -13.97 14.86
CA PRO A 158 4.78 -13.28 15.89
C PRO A 158 4.76 -14.01 17.21
#